data_23903941f7577230870de01b96d73ead
#
_entry.id   23903941f7577230870de01b96d73ead
#
_cell.length_a   1.000
_cell.length_b   1.000
_cell.length_c   1.000
_cell.angle_alpha   90.00
_cell.angle_beta   90.00
_cell.angle_gamma   90.00
#
_symmetry.space_group_name_H-M   'P 1'
#
loop_
_entity.id
_entity.type
_entity.pdbx_description
1 polymer ?
#
loop_
_entity_poly.entity_id
_entity_poly.type
_entity_poly.pdbx_seq_one_letter_code
_entity_poly.pdbx_strand_id
1 'polypeptide(L)'
;MSIEENKAVVGRWFTEFWGKDFNPAVIDELAAPDIRFEYSLHAPLRGRDSVRAFAGKFRAAFPDLNFWGTADLIAEGDYVVGQWEGGGTQTGDAFEDMPYGPPSPAR
;
A
#
# COMPACT_ATOMS: atom_id res chain seq x y z
N MET A 1 19.51 10.68 1.95
CA MET A 1 19.29 10.08 0.61
C MET A 1 19.03 11.19 -0.39
N SER A 2 19.39 10.98 -1.62
CA SER A 2 19.12 11.92 -2.69
C SER A 2 17.63 11.88 -3.09
N ILE A 3 17.18 12.90 -3.83
CA ILE A 3 15.83 12.93 -4.38
C ILE A 3 15.59 11.72 -5.30
N GLU A 4 16.58 11.37 -6.12
CA GLU A 4 16.47 10.23 -7.03
C GLU A 4 16.35 8.90 -6.25
N GLU A 5 17.12 8.73 -5.19
CA GLU A 5 17.02 7.56 -4.34
C GLU A 5 15.68 7.49 -3.63
N ASN A 6 15.16 8.62 -3.14
CA ASN A 6 13.85 8.67 -2.49
C ASN A 6 12.73 8.30 -3.46
N LYS A 7 12.79 8.79 -4.69
CA LYS A 7 11.84 8.41 -5.74
C LYS A 7 11.91 6.92 -6.06
N ALA A 8 13.11 6.37 -6.14
CA ALA A 8 13.30 4.95 -6.42
C ALA A 8 12.67 4.07 -5.32
N VAL A 9 12.87 4.44 -4.07
CA VAL A 9 12.28 3.72 -2.92
C VAL A 9 10.76 3.75 -2.98
N VAL A 10 10.17 4.92 -3.17
CA VAL A 10 8.71 5.07 -3.21
C VAL A 10 8.12 4.40 -4.44
N GLY A 11 8.76 4.52 -5.59
CA GLY A 11 8.31 3.85 -6.81
C GLY A 11 8.30 2.33 -6.65
N ARG A 12 9.36 1.80 -6.05
CA ARG A 12 9.46 0.38 -5.78
C ARG A 12 8.40 -0.08 -4.77
N TRP A 13 8.16 0.71 -3.71
CA TRP A 13 7.12 0.43 -2.74
C TRP A 13 5.75 0.31 -3.41
N PHE A 14 5.38 1.26 -4.25
CA PHE A 14 4.09 1.20 -4.93
C PHE A 14 3.98 0.02 -5.88
N THR A 15 5.00 -0.27 -6.64
CA THR A 15 4.97 -1.39 -7.58
C THR A 15 4.90 -2.74 -6.85
N GLU A 16 5.66 -2.91 -5.79
CA GLU A 16 5.79 -4.20 -5.12
C GLU A 16 4.86 -4.39 -3.92
N PHE A 17 4.37 -3.31 -3.33
CA PHE A 17 3.41 -3.38 -2.22
C PHE A 17 1.97 -3.25 -2.73
N TRP A 18 1.71 -2.24 -3.55
CA TRP A 18 0.36 -1.94 -4.04
C TRP A 18 0.05 -2.51 -5.42
N GLY A 19 1.06 -2.90 -6.17
CA GLY A 19 0.89 -3.41 -7.52
C GLY A 19 0.36 -4.84 -7.56
N LYS A 20 0.12 -5.32 -8.76
CA LYS A 20 -0.45 -6.64 -9.01
C LYS A 20 0.40 -7.78 -8.44
N ASP A 21 1.70 -7.68 -8.57
CA ASP A 21 2.64 -8.72 -8.15
C ASP A 21 3.25 -8.34 -6.79
N PHE A 22 2.50 -8.61 -5.73
CA PHE A 22 2.92 -8.29 -4.39
C PHE A 22 4.18 -9.04 -3.97
N ASN A 23 5.19 -8.28 -3.53
CA ASN A 23 6.42 -8.82 -2.96
C ASN A 23 6.51 -8.45 -1.49
N PRO A 24 6.15 -9.35 -0.55
CA PRO A 24 6.16 -9.02 0.87
C PRO A 24 7.55 -8.64 1.42
N ALA A 25 8.62 -9.07 0.76
CA ALA A 25 9.98 -8.71 1.17
C ALA A 25 10.23 -7.20 1.11
N VAL A 26 9.46 -6.46 0.29
CA VAL A 26 9.61 -5.01 0.16
C VAL A 26 9.38 -4.29 1.50
N ILE A 27 8.56 -4.86 2.37
CA ILE A 27 8.29 -4.28 3.68
C ILE A 27 9.57 -4.26 4.52
N ASP A 28 10.31 -5.36 4.54
CA ASP A 28 11.57 -5.43 5.29
C ASP A 28 12.69 -4.63 4.63
N GLU A 29 12.69 -4.55 3.31
CA GLU A 29 13.75 -3.85 2.58
C GLU A 29 13.61 -2.34 2.60
N LEU A 30 12.39 -1.83 2.48
CA LEU A 30 12.16 -0.40 2.25
C LEU A 30 11.53 0.34 3.44
N ALA A 31 10.70 -0.34 4.23
CA ALA A 31 10.04 0.32 5.35
C ALA A 31 10.96 0.40 6.57
N ALA A 32 10.94 1.53 7.27
CA ALA A 32 11.63 1.65 8.53
C ALA A 32 11.02 0.68 9.57
N PRO A 33 11.81 0.18 10.54
CA PRO A 33 11.27 -0.73 11.55
C PRO A 33 10.09 -0.16 12.34
N ASP A 34 10.06 1.15 12.50
CA ASP A 34 9.00 1.89 13.20
C ASP A 34 8.08 2.64 12.25
N ILE A 35 7.94 2.17 11.02
CA ILE A 35 7.13 2.85 10.00
C ILE A 35 5.75 3.23 10.53
N ARG A 36 5.31 4.43 10.19
CA ARG A 36 3.95 4.87 10.38
C ARG A 36 3.22 4.81 9.04
N PHE A 37 2.24 3.93 8.96
CA PHE A 37 1.49 3.69 7.74
C PHE A 37 0.07 4.24 7.91
N GLU A 38 -0.28 5.19 7.07
CA GLU A 38 -1.62 5.79 7.08
C GLU A 38 -2.31 5.53 5.75
N TYR A 39 -3.56 5.11 5.83
CA TYR A 39 -4.40 4.94 4.66
C TYR A 39 -5.81 5.43 4.97
N SER A 40 -6.58 5.72 3.93
CA SER A 40 -7.83 6.48 3.98
C SER A 40 -8.72 6.19 5.19
N LEU A 41 -8.95 7.19 6.02
CA LEU A 41 -9.93 7.20 7.10
C LEU A 41 -9.68 6.16 8.22
N HIS A 42 -8.52 5.55 8.25
CA HIS A 42 -8.15 4.57 9.27
C HIS A 42 -7.14 5.14 10.24
N ALA A 43 -7.08 4.57 11.43
CA ALA A 43 -6.03 4.90 12.39
C ALA A 43 -4.67 4.46 11.83
N PRO A 44 -3.59 5.20 12.09
CA PRO A 44 -2.27 4.80 11.62
C PRO A 44 -1.84 3.44 12.16
N LEU A 45 -1.20 2.66 11.30
CA LEU A 45 -0.52 1.44 11.71
C LEU A 45 0.93 1.75 12.02
N ARG A 46 1.50 1.04 12.97
CA ARG A 46 2.90 1.22 13.39
C ARG A 46 3.66 -0.08 13.26
N GLY A 47 4.87 0.00 12.68
CA GLY A 47 5.78 -1.12 12.57
C GLY A 47 5.50 -2.01 11.37
N ARG A 48 6.54 -2.74 10.97
CA ARG A 48 6.50 -3.62 9.80
C ARG A 48 5.47 -4.74 9.92
N ASP A 49 5.33 -5.31 11.11
CA ASP A 49 4.41 -6.43 11.32
C ASP A 49 2.95 -6.02 11.14
N SER A 50 2.59 -4.84 11.61
CA SER A 50 1.24 -4.29 11.41
C SER A 50 0.94 -4.04 9.94
N VAL A 51 1.90 -3.51 9.21
CA VAL A 51 1.78 -3.26 7.77
C VAL A 51 1.66 -4.58 7.00
N ARG A 52 2.46 -5.58 7.39
CA ARG A 52 2.40 -6.91 6.78
C ARG A 52 1.04 -7.57 7.01
N ALA A 53 0.51 -7.47 8.21
CA ALA A 53 -0.81 -8.02 8.54
C ALA A 53 -1.92 -7.33 7.74
N PHE A 54 -1.85 -6.01 7.61
CA PHE A 54 -2.79 -5.25 6.78
C PHE A 54 -2.73 -5.71 5.33
N ALA A 55 -1.54 -5.81 4.76
CA ALA A 55 -1.37 -6.23 3.36
C ALA A 55 -1.98 -7.61 3.11
N GLY A 56 -1.77 -8.54 4.02
CA GLY A 56 -2.33 -9.88 3.91
C GLY A 56 -3.86 -9.87 3.91
N LYS A 57 -4.46 -9.14 4.83
CA LYS A 57 -5.93 -9.03 4.92
C LYS A 57 -6.53 -8.33 3.72
N PHE A 58 -5.90 -7.25 3.27
CA PHE A 58 -6.41 -6.48 2.15
C PHE A 58 -6.37 -7.29 0.86
N ARG A 59 -5.27 -7.99 0.62
CA ARG A 59 -5.15 -8.84 -0.58
C ARG A 59 -5.99 -10.12 -0.50
N ALA A 60 -6.30 -10.60 0.69
CA ALA A 60 -7.25 -11.71 0.85
C ALA A 60 -8.66 -11.28 0.46
N ALA A 61 -9.03 -10.03 0.77
CA ALA A 61 -10.34 -9.47 0.39
C ALA A 61 -10.40 -9.12 -1.10
N PHE A 62 -9.30 -8.62 -1.66
CA PHE A 62 -9.20 -8.18 -3.06
C PHE A 62 -8.06 -8.90 -3.76
N PRO A 63 -8.24 -10.17 -4.18
CA PRO A 63 -7.14 -10.96 -4.76
C PRO A 63 -6.57 -10.39 -6.05
N ASP A 64 -7.36 -9.59 -6.78
CA ASP A 64 -6.96 -8.94 -8.02
C ASP A 64 -6.47 -7.50 -7.83
N LEU A 65 -6.10 -7.14 -6.61
CA LEU A 65 -5.64 -5.78 -6.29
C LEU A 65 -4.49 -5.36 -7.19
N ASN A 66 -4.61 -4.16 -7.77
CA ASN A 66 -3.56 -3.57 -8.57
C ASN A 66 -3.68 -2.06 -8.56
N PHE A 67 -2.61 -1.38 -8.17
CA PHE A 67 -2.48 0.05 -8.27
C PHE A 67 -1.28 0.37 -9.14
N TRP A 68 -1.35 1.49 -9.86
CA TRP A 68 -0.25 1.94 -10.73
C TRP A 68 -0.16 3.46 -10.73
N GLY A 69 1.04 3.97 -10.99
CA GLY A 69 1.26 5.42 -11.09
C GLY A 69 0.72 5.98 -12.38
N THR A 70 0.11 7.15 -12.31
CA THR A 70 -0.46 7.85 -13.46
C THR A 70 0.35 9.08 -13.88
N ALA A 71 1.37 9.44 -13.10
CA ALA A 71 2.25 10.56 -13.37
C ALA A 71 3.61 10.31 -12.72
N ASP A 72 4.61 11.07 -13.10
CA ASP A 72 5.92 10.99 -12.48
C ASP A 72 5.85 11.38 -11.01
N LEU A 73 6.68 10.75 -10.20
CA LEU A 73 6.79 11.09 -8.79
C LEU A 73 7.37 12.50 -8.62
N ILE A 74 6.86 13.20 -7.62
CA ILE A 74 7.34 14.53 -7.25
C ILE A 74 8.06 14.40 -5.91
N ALA A 75 9.28 14.90 -5.83
CA ALA A 75 10.06 14.82 -4.60
C ALA A 75 10.63 16.18 -4.24
N GLU A 76 10.56 16.50 -2.96
CA GLU A 76 11.14 17.70 -2.39
C GLU A 76 11.61 17.39 -0.98
N GLY A 77 12.89 17.62 -0.69
CA GLY A 77 13.45 17.27 0.60
C GLY A 77 13.31 15.78 0.87
N ASP A 78 12.70 15.43 1.99
CA ASP A 78 12.48 14.05 2.39
C ASP A 78 11.10 13.51 1.98
N TYR A 79 10.35 14.28 1.19
CA TYR A 79 9.00 13.91 0.79
C TYR A 79 8.94 13.47 -0.67
N VAL A 80 8.14 12.44 -0.91
CA VAL A 80 7.83 12.00 -2.27
C VAL A 80 6.32 11.87 -2.38
N VAL A 81 5.75 12.44 -3.44
CA VAL A 81 4.31 12.42 -3.71
C VAL A 81 4.07 11.73 -5.04
N GLY A 82 3.07 10.88 -5.09
CA GLY A 82 2.68 10.19 -6.31
C GLY A 82 1.19 10.30 -6.57
N GLN A 83 0.81 10.19 -7.84
CA GLN A 83 -0.57 10.12 -8.26
C GLN A 83 -0.85 8.70 -8.77
N TRP A 84 -1.90 8.09 -8.27
CA TRP A 84 -2.14 6.66 -8.47
C TRP A 84 -3.58 6.39 -8.86
N GLU A 85 -3.78 5.33 -9.62
CA GLU A 85 -5.07 4.74 -9.88
C GLU A 85 -4.99 3.26 -9.61
N GLY A 86 -6.14 2.65 -9.35
CA GLY A 86 -6.18 1.21 -9.15
C GLY A 86 -7.48 0.76 -8.52
N GLY A 87 -7.52 -0.49 -8.15
CA GLY A 87 -8.67 -1.08 -7.52
C GLY A 87 -8.55 -2.59 -7.41
N GLY A 88 -9.65 -3.19 -7.05
CA GLY A 88 -9.77 -4.63 -6.94
C GLY A 88 -11.23 -5.01 -6.81
N THR A 89 -11.51 -6.29 -7.00
CA THR A 89 -12.85 -6.83 -6.83
C THR A 89 -12.88 -7.65 -5.55
N GLN A 90 -13.84 -7.37 -4.69
CA GLN A 90 -13.97 -8.11 -3.44
C GLN A 90 -14.57 -9.49 -3.71
N THR A 91 -13.71 -10.45 -4.01
CA THR A 91 -14.10 -11.84 -4.28
C THR A 91 -13.56 -12.80 -3.22
N GLY A 92 -12.74 -12.30 -2.30
CA GLY A 92 -12.18 -13.09 -1.21
C GLY A 92 -12.86 -12.80 0.12
N ASP A 93 -12.07 -12.83 1.19
CA ASP A 93 -12.55 -12.60 2.55
C ASP A 93 -13.08 -11.20 2.73
N ALA A 94 -14.04 -11.03 3.64
CA ALA A 94 -14.53 -9.71 4.00
C ALA A 94 -13.41 -8.92 4.69
N PHE A 95 -13.25 -7.66 4.28
CA PHE A 95 -12.29 -6.76 4.92
C PHE A 95 -13.02 -5.93 5.98
N GLU A 96 -12.92 -6.37 7.22
CA GLU A 96 -13.68 -5.79 8.33
C GLU A 96 -13.19 -4.40 8.75
N ASP A 97 -11.97 -4.04 8.35
CA ASP A 97 -11.34 -2.77 8.69
C ASP A 97 -11.73 -1.63 7.74
N MET A 98 -12.88 -1.72 7.11
CA MET A 98 -13.37 -0.66 6.23
C MET A 98 -14.07 0.43 7.04
N PRO A 99 -13.91 1.71 6.68
CA PRO A 99 -14.54 2.81 7.42
C PRO A 99 -16.07 2.78 7.40
N TYR A 100 -16.66 2.07 6.44
CA TYR A 100 -18.10 1.92 6.29
C TYR A 100 -18.60 0.53 6.71
N GLY A 101 -17.76 -0.22 7.41
CA GLY A 101 -18.02 -1.60 7.73
C GLY A 101 -17.56 -2.56 6.63
N PRO A 102 -17.82 -3.86 6.77
CA PRO A 102 -17.39 -4.84 5.77
C PRO A 102 -18.00 -4.58 4.40
N PRO A 103 -17.24 -4.76 3.30
CA PRO A 103 -17.80 -4.59 1.98
C PRO A 103 -18.81 -5.69 1.67
N SER A 104 -19.74 -5.38 0.75
CA SER A 104 -20.74 -6.35 0.32
C SER A 104 -20.07 -7.45 -0.51
N PRO A 105 -20.42 -8.74 -0.30
CA PRO A 105 -19.88 -9.83 -1.11
C PRO A 105 -20.20 -9.74 -2.60
N ALA A 106 -21.22 -8.96 -2.95
CA ALA A 106 -21.63 -8.82 -4.35
C ALA A 106 -20.80 -7.83 -5.15
N ARG A 107 -19.84 -7.19 -4.52
CA ARG A 107 -19.00 -6.19 -5.19
C ARG A 107 -17.77 -6.78 -5.82
#